data_8349c129d9682c46ff25cf518b870c78
#
_entry.id   8349c129d9682c46ff25cf518b870c78
#
_cell.length_a   1.000
_cell.length_b   1.000
_cell.length_c   1.000
_cell.angle_alpha   90.00
_cell.angle_beta   90.00
_cell.angle_gamma   90.00
#
_symmetry.space_group_name_H-M   'P 1'
#
loop_
_entity.id
_entity.type
_entity.pdbx_description
1 polymer ?
#
loop_
_entity_poly.entity_id
_entity_poly.type
_entity_poly.pdbx_seq_one_letter_code
_entity_poly.pdbx_strand_id
1 'polypeptide(L)'
;MRLKFCSALLLALAAPLAMAAPVDAIRASLAALNLPMQVQSINESPLEGLYQVQMDSGRIIYASADGQYLVQGALFDVAGGKLNNLTAVAESKAIGEALDQLPRDELVIFAPEEPKAHVTIFTDVDCGYCRLLHSEVDELNALGIEVRYAAFPRSGPAGESAQTMESIWCAEDRQKAMTEAK
;
A
#
# COMPACT_ATOMS: atom_id res chain seq x y z
N MET A 1 -16.77 36.47 73.64
CA MET A 1 -17.33 36.27 72.31
C MET A 1 -16.18 35.88 71.39
N ARG A 2 -16.00 34.58 71.07
CA ARG A 2 -14.88 34.04 70.31
C ARG A 2 -15.34 33.71 68.87
N LEU A 3 -14.88 34.50 67.90
CA LEU A 3 -15.16 34.30 66.45
C LEU A 3 -14.23 33.21 65.93
N LYS A 4 -14.78 32.08 65.52
CA LYS A 4 -14.04 31.01 64.84
C LYS A 4 -14.02 31.28 63.34
N PHE A 5 -12.86 31.61 62.80
CA PHE A 5 -12.63 31.67 61.35
C PHE A 5 -12.48 30.21 60.84
N CYS A 6 -13.44 29.76 60.05
CA CYS A 6 -13.28 28.57 59.22
C CYS A 6 -12.63 28.95 57.92
N SER A 7 -11.32 28.63 57.77
CA SER A 7 -10.64 28.68 56.48
C SER A 7 -11.03 27.47 55.62
N ALA A 8 -11.83 27.68 54.61
CA ALA A 8 -12.12 26.65 53.62
C ALA A 8 -10.96 26.62 52.64
N LEU A 9 -10.20 25.54 52.68
CA LEU A 9 -9.11 25.23 51.74
C LEU A 9 -9.73 24.69 50.46
N LEU A 10 -9.81 25.52 49.39
CA LEU A 10 -10.20 25.08 48.05
C LEU A 10 -9.06 24.27 47.44
N LEU A 11 -9.15 22.95 47.47
CA LEU A 11 -8.27 22.05 46.70
C LEU A 11 -8.74 22.11 45.23
N ALA A 12 -8.00 22.86 44.38
CA ALA A 12 -8.17 22.83 42.95
C ALA A 12 -7.69 21.48 42.43
N LEU A 13 -8.59 20.57 42.06
CA LEU A 13 -8.29 19.33 41.34
C LEU A 13 -7.81 19.73 39.92
N ALA A 14 -6.51 19.78 39.71
CA ALA A 14 -5.94 19.81 38.37
C ALA A 14 -6.10 18.41 37.78
N ALA A 15 -7.16 18.20 37.01
CA ALA A 15 -7.32 16.98 36.21
C ALA A 15 -6.20 16.97 35.15
N PRO A 16 -5.40 15.90 35.03
CA PRO A 16 -4.47 15.78 33.94
C PRO A 16 -5.28 15.73 32.63
N LEU A 17 -5.03 16.68 31.73
CA LEU A 17 -5.47 16.57 30.34
C LEU A 17 -4.77 15.33 29.76
N ALA A 18 -5.48 14.24 29.68
CA ALA A 18 -5.03 13.05 28.95
C ALA A 18 -4.96 13.44 27.47
N MET A 19 -3.77 13.78 27.00
CA MET A 19 -3.51 13.92 25.57
C MET A 19 -3.68 12.53 24.96
N ALA A 20 -4.58 12.42 23.99
CA ALA A 20 -4.72 11.21 23.18
C ALA A 20 -3.35 10.88 22.53
N ALA A 21 -3.01 9.60 22.47
CA ALA A 21 -1.80 9.21 21.74
C ALA A 21 -1.90 9.71 20.29
N PRO A 22 -0.79 10.16 19.69
CA PRO A 22 -0.81 10.76 18.34
C PRO A 22 -1.56 9.91 17.31
N VAL A 23 -1.39 8.60 17.36
CA VAL A 23 -2.07 7.66 16.46
C VAL A 23 -3.60 7.75 16.59
N ASP A 24 -4.13 7.87 17.82
CA ASP A 24 -5.56 7.97 18.07
C ASP A 24 -6.11 9.33 17.60
N ALA A 25 -5.37 10.41 17.85
CA ALA A 25 -5.75 11.75 17.39
C ALA A 25 -5.82 11.82 15.85
N ILE A 26 -4.81 11.29 15.16
CA ILE A 26 -4.76 11.22 13.69
C ILE A 26 -5.91 10.36 13.15
N ARG A 27 -6.15 9.19 13.73
CA ARG A 27 -7.22 8.29 13.31
C ARG A 27 -8.60 8.94 13.47
N ALA A 28 -8.85 9.61 14.60
CA ALA A 28 -10.10 10.32 14.84
C ALA A 28 -10.33 11.47 13.85
N SER A 29 -9.27 12.26 13.56
CA SER A 29 -9.34 13.36 12.59
C SER A 29 -9.63 12.85 11.18
N LEU A 30 -8.96 11.78 10.73
CA LEU A 30 -9.17 11.19 9.41
C LEU A 30 -10.57 10.55 9.28
N ALA A 31 -11.05 9.89 10.33
CA ALA A 31 -12.39 9.32 10.34
C ALA A 31 -13.49 10.40 10.20
N ALA A 32 -13.29 11.57 10.81
CA ALA A 32 -14.23 12.69 10.71
C ALA A 32 -14.35 13.29 9.30
N LEU A 33 -13.34 13.08 8.43
CA LEU A 33 -13.35 13.58 7.05
C LEU A 33 -14.20 12.75 6.09
N ASN A 34 -14.68 11.57 6.50
CA ASN A 34 -15.46 10.64 5.67
C ASN A 34 -14.82 10.41 4.27
N LEU A 35 -13.51 10.21 4.25
CA LEU A 35 -12.79 9.94 3.00
C LEU A 35 -13.21 8.58 2.41
N PRO A 36 -13.23 8.45 1.07
CA PRO A 36 -13.55 7.17 0.41
C PRO A 36 -12.46 6.10 0.58
N MET A 37 -11.33 6.44 1.21
CA MET A 37 -10.19 5.57 1.50
C MET A 37 -10.08 5.32 3.00
N GLN A 38 -9.65 4.12 3.39
CA GLN A 38 -9.49 3.76 4.79
C GLN A 38 -8.02 3.78 5.23
N VAL A 39 -7.80 4.14 6.49
CA VAL A 39 -6.47 4.11 7.10
C VAL A 39 -6.10 2.68 7.46
N GLN A 40 -5.06 2.16 6.83
CA GLN A 40 -4.53 0.83 7.11
C GLN A 40 -3.55 0.86 8.29
N SER A 41 -2.57 1.75 8.27
CA SER A 41 -1.60 1.90 9.36
C SER A 41 -1.18 3.36 9.56
N ILE A 42 -0.74 3.67 10.79
CA ILE A 42 -0.16 4.96 11.15
C ILE A 42 1.14 4.66 11.90
N ASN A 43 2.26 5.17 11.40
CA ASN A 43 3.58 4.96 11.95
C ASN A 43 4.32 6.30 12.09
N GLU A 44 5.30 6.37 12.99
CA GLU A 44 6.19 7.51 13.05
C GLU A 44 6.98 7.64 11.74
N SER A 45 7.21 8.86 11.30
CA SER A 45 8.13 9.13 10.19
C SER A 45 9.52 9.51 10.74
N PRO A 46 10.57 9.48 9.91
CA PRO A 46 11.89 9.97 10.31
C PRO A 46 11.92 11.46 10.68
N LEU A 47 10.91 12.23 10.29
CA LEU A 47 10.76 13.64 10.66
C LEU A 47 9.92 13.74 11.95
N GLU A 48 10.52 14.22 13.04
CA GLU A 48 9.87 14.37 14.34
C GLU A 48 8.57 15.18 14.25
N GLY A 49 7.51 14.69 14.89
CA GLY A 49 6.18 15.29 14.88
C GLY A 49 5.35 15.03 13.64
N LEU A 50 5.91 14.31 12.66
CA LEU A 50 5.20 13.90 11.45
C LEU A 50 4.97 12.37 11.49
N TYR A 51 3.78 11.94 11.16
CA TYR A 51 3.36 10.54 11.11
C TYR A 51 3.08 10.13 9.67
N GLN A 52 3.55 8.95 9.30
CA GLN A 52 3.25 8.33 8.02
C GLN A 52 1.93 7.56 8.14
N VAL A 53 0.95 7.90 7.32
CA VAL A 53 -0.36 7.26 7.26
C VAL A 53 -0.46 6.48 5.96
N GLN A 54 -0.55 5.16 6.06
CA GLN A 54 -0.78 4.27 4.93
C GLN A 54 -2.28 4.08 4.72
N MET A 55 -2.74 4.35 3.52
CA MET A 55 -4.12 4.11 3.10
C MET A 55 -4.28 2.68 2.54
N ASP A 56 -5.50 2.19 2.50
CA ASP A 56 -5.86 0.87 1.93
C ASP A 56 -5.46 0.70 0.45
N SER A 57 -5.34 1.81 -0.28
CA SER A 57 -4.82 1.86 -1.65
C SER A 57 -3.30 1.69 -1.75
N GLY A 58 -2.58 1.54 -0.64
CA GLY A 58 -1.11 1.54 -0.57
C GLY A 58 -0.47 2.93 -0.61
N ARG A 59 -1.25 4.01 -0.85
CA ARG A 59 -0.74 5.39 -0.85
C ARG A 59 -0.34 5.83 0.54
N ILE A 60 0.69 6.66 0.58
CA ILE A 60 1.19 7.28 1.81
C ILE A 60 0.82 8.77 1.81
N ILE A 61 0.26 9.22 2.92
CA ILE A 61 0.12 10.63 3.29
C ILE A 61 0.78 10.85 4.65
N TYR A 62 0.99 12.09 5.02
CA TYR A 62 1.59 12.44 6.31
C TYR A 62 0.62 13.26 7.13
N ALA A 63 0.67 13.10 8.46
CA ALA A 63 -0.15 13.83 9.40
C ALA A 63 0.70 14.40 10.54
N SER A 64 0.34 15.57 11.07
CA SER A 64 0.89 16.08 12.32
C SER A 64 0.44 15.22 13.51
N ALA A 65 1.23 15.19 14.59
CA ALA A 65 0.96 14.39 15.79
C ALA A 65 -0.41 14.68 16.42
N ASP A 66 -0.94 15.90 16.28
CA ASP A 66 -2.27 16.30 16.76
C ASP A 66 -3.41 15.98 15.77
N GLY A 67 -3.07 15.46 14.57
CA GLY A 67 -4.02 15.15 13.51
C GLY A 67 -4.66 16.36 12.83
N GLN A 68 -4.18 17.59 13.08
CA GLN A 68 -4.80 18.79 12.53
C GLN A 68 -4.34 19.11 11.09
N TYR A 69 -3.16 18.64 10.71
CA TYR A 69 -2.58 18.92 9.40
C TYR A 69 -2.28 17.63 8.64
N LEU A 70 -2.61 17.64 7.36
CA LEU A 70 -2.27 16.57 6.43
C LEU A 70 -1.36 17.13 5.33
N VAL A 71 -0.33 16.35 5.00
CA VAL A 71 0.57 16.65 3.89
C VAL A 71 0.52 15.52 2.89
N GLN A 72 0.21 15.85 1.65
CA GLN A 72 0.30 14.93 0.52
C GLN A 72 1.52 15.30 -0.32
N GLY A 73 2.44 14.35 -0.48
CA GLY A 73 3.68 14.56 -1.21
C GLY A 73 4.72 13.52 -0.87
N ALA A 74 5.95 13.70 -1.35
CA ALA A 74 7.05 12.80 -1.12
C ALA A 74 8.01 13.36 -0.06
N LEU A 75 8.37 12.51 0.91
CA LEU A 75 9.43 12.76 1.88
C LEU A 75 10.74 12.19 1.33
N PHE A 76 11.75 13.04 1.25
CA PHE A 76 13.09 12.64 0.81
C PHE A 76 14.08 12.73 1.95
N ASP A 77 14.89 11.68 2.11
CA ASP A 77 16.11 11.74 2.88
C ASP A 77 17.25 12.20 1.97
N VAL A 78 17.97 13.22 2.40
CA VAL A 78 19.12 13.81 1.68
C VAL A 78 20.45 13.58 2.40
N ALA A 79 20.43 12.79 3.47
CA ALA A 79 21.64 12.47 4.22
C ALA A 79 22.65 11.72 3.35
N GLY A 80 23.93 12.04 3.53
CA GLY A 80 25.01 11.42 2.77
C GLY A 80 25.07 11.82 1.28
N GLY A 81 24.42 12.92 0.89
CA GLY A 81 24.51 13.46 -0.49
C GLY A 81 23.74 12.64 -1.53
N LYS A 82 22.85 11.77 -1.11
CA LYS A 82 21.94 11.00 -1.97
C LYS A 82 20.51 11.41 -1.71
N LEU A 83 19.72 11.48 -2.79
CA LEU A 83 18.29 11.74 -2.71
C LEU A 83 17.56 10.38 -2.62
N ASN A 84 17.02 10.04 -1.44
CA ASN A 84 16.28 8.82 -1.21
C ASN A 84 14.78 9.16 -0.96
N ASN A 85 13.91 8.70 -1.83
CA ASN A 85 12.46 8.90 -1.70
C ASN A 85 11.86 7.89 -0.72
N LEU A 86 11.71 8.28 0.56
CA LEU A 86 11.17 7.43 1.61
C LEU A 86 9.69 7.09 1.38
N THR A 87 8.93 8.01 0.80
CA THR A 87 7.52 7.75 0.45
C THR A 87 7.42 6.65 -0.59
N ALA A 88 8.19 6.72 -1.67
CA ALA A 88 8.17 5.69 -2.70
C ALA A 88 8.62 4.32 -2.17
N VAL A 89 9.60 4.29 -1.25
CA VAL A 89 10.01 3.04 -0.57
C VAL A 89 8.85 2.46 0.24
N ALA A 90 8.15 3.28 1.02
CA ALA A 90 7.03 2.84 1.84
C ALA A 90 5.84 2.37 0.98
N GLU A 91 5.49 3.11 -0.09
CA GLU A 91 4.43 2.73 -1.04
C GLU A 91 4.77 1.44 -1.77
N SER A 92 6.01 1.28 -2.25
CA SER A 92 6.46 0.05 -2.91
C SER A 92 6.38 -1.16 -1.97
N LYS A 93 6.75 -0.98 -0.69
CA LYS A 93 6.61 -2.04 0.32
C LYS A 93 5.15 -2.41 0.54
N ALA A 94 4.27 -1.41 0.72
CA ALA A 94 2.84 -1.64 0.93
C ALA A 94 2.18 -2.37 -0.25
N ILE A 95 2.53 -1.97 -1.48
CA ILE A 95 2.06 -2.63 -2.71
C ILE A 95 2.60 -4.06 -2.78
N GLY A 96 3.89 -4.28 -2.51
CA GLY A 96 4.49 -5.60 -2.51
C GLY A 96 3.81 -6.55 -1.53
N GLU A 97 3.57 -6.10 -0.30
CA GLU A 97 2.85 -6.86 0.72
C GLU A 97 1.41 -7.20 0.29
N ALA A 98 0.71 -6.27 -0.37
CA ALA A 98 -0.62 -6.51 -0.90
C ALA A 98 -0.61 -7.53 -2.05
N LEU A 99 0.38 -7.47 -2.94
CA LEU A 99 0.54 -8.41 -4.05
C LEU A 99 0.89 -9.83 -3.55
N ASP A 100 1.67 -9.94 -2.48
CA ASP A 100 2.02 -11.23 -1.88
C ASP A 100 0.82 -11.92 -1.21
N GLN A 101 -0.24 -11.17 -0.88
CA GLN A 101 -1.49 -11.70 -0.36
C GLN A 101 -2.47 -12.16 -1.46
N LEU A 102 -2.19 -11.88 -2.73
CA LEU A 102 -3.06 -12.34 -3.82
C LEU A 102 -3.11 -13.87 -3.86
N PRO A 103 -4.30 -14.48 -3.92
CA PRO A 103 -4.43 -15.91 -4.08
C PRO A 103 -3.76 -16.39 -5.37
N ARG A 104 -2.94 -17.43 -5.27
CA ARG A 104 -2.19 -17.93 -6.43
C ARG A 104 -3.09 -18.45 -7.56
N ASP A 105 -4.28 -18.91 -7.23
CA ASP A 105 -5.32 -19.37 -8.16
C ASP A 105 -6.01 -18.23 -8.91
N GLU A 106 -5.85 -16.99 -8.46
CA GLU A 106 -6.28 -15.79 -9.19
C GLU A 106 -5.24 -15.30 -10.20
N LEU A 107 -4.06 -15.94 -10.28
CA LEU A 107 -2.96 -15.55 -11.15
C LEU A 107 -2.71 -16.60 -12.24
N VAL A 108 -2.13 -16.17 -13.36
CA VAL A 108 -1.52 -17.09 -14.32
C VAL A 108 -0.02 -17.12 -14.04
N ILE A 109 0.49 -18.29 -13.62
CA ILE A 109 1.82 -18.41 -13.06
C ILE A 109 2.70 -19.29 -13.95
N PHE A 110 3.86 -18.78 -14.33
CA PHE A 110 4.95 -19.49 -14.97
C PHE A 110 6.08 -19.61 -13.96
N ALA A 111 6.34 -20.81 -13.47
CA ALA A 111 7.29 -21.03 -12.41
C ALA A 111 8.34 -22.07 -12.79
N PRO A 112 9.63 -21.88 -12.41
CA PRO A 112 10.62 -22.95 -12.41
C PRO A 112 10.33 -23.96 -11.32
N GLU A 113 10.99 -25.12 -11.36
CA GLU A 113 10.85 -26.15 -10.31
C GLU A 113 11.21 -25.61 -8.92
N GLU A 114 12.26 -24.79 -8.82
CA GLU A 114 12.72 -24.19 -7.57
C GLU A 114 12.80 -22.66 -7.71
N PRO A 115 11.70 -21.92 -7.44
CA PRO A 115 11.69 -20.46 -7.50
C PRO A 115 12.58 -19.85 -6.41
N LYS A 116 13.49 -18.96 -6.81
CA LYS A 116 14.34 -18.16 -5.91
C LYS A 116 13.75 -16.79 -5.61
N ALA A 117 12.96 -16.28 -6.55
CA ALA A 117 12.28 -15.01 -6.47
C ALA A 117 11.02 -15.03 -7.34
N HIS A 118 10.17 -14.03 -7.20
CA HIS A 118 9.03 -13.85 -8.11
C HIS A 118 8.87 -12.39 -8.54
N VAL A 119 8.19 -12.21 -9.66
CA VAL A 119 7.70 -10.91 -10.13
C VAL A 119 6.22 -11.00 -10.43
N THR A 120 5.45 -10.02 -9.99
CA THR A 120 4.03 -9.89 -10.35
C THR A 120 3.88 -8.84 -11.43
N ILE A 121 3.25 -9.19 -12.54
CA ILE A 121 3.13 -8.38 -13.74
C ILE A 121 1.65 -8.14 -14.02
N PHE A 122 1.24 -6.88 -13.94
CA PHE A 122 -0.07 -6.47 -14.44
C PHE A 122 -0.03 -6.47 -15.96
N THR A 123 -0.76 -7.40 -16.56
CA THR A 123 -0.64 -7.68 -18.00
C THR A 123 -1.91 -7.38 -18.77
N ASP A 124 -1.73 -7.05 -20.05
CA ASP A 124 -2.78 -6.90 -21.05
C ASP A 124 -2.33 -7.64 -22.32
N VAL A 125 -3.21 -8.42 -22.96
CA VAL A 125 -2.89 -9.19 -24.17
C VAL A 125 -2.57 -8.30 -25.37
N ASP A 126 -3.10 -7.08 -25.40
CA ASP A 126 -2.85 -6.11 -26.49
C ASP A 126 -1.62 -5.22 -26.23
N CYS A 127 -0.92 -5.43 -25.12
CA CYS A 127 0.28 -4.66 -24.79
C CYS A 127 1.52 -5.27 -25.46
N GLY A 128 2.15 -4.53 -26.37
CA GLY A 128 3.37 -4.98 -27.07
C GLY A 128 4.52 -5.29 -26.14
N TYR A 129 4.75 -4.48 -25.10
CA TYR A 129 5.77 -4.75 -24.08
C TYR A 129 5.44 -5.96 -23.19
N CYS A 130 4.15 -6.20 -22.94
CA CYS A 130 3.74 -7.40 -22.20
C CYS A 130 3.96 -8.67 -23.02
N ARG A 131 3.79 -8.60 -24.36
CA ARG A 131 4.12 -9.71 -25.27
C ARG A 131 5.62 -9.93 -25.35
N LEU A 132 6.42 -8.86 -25.44
CA LEU A 132 7.87 -8.96 -25.45
C LEU A 132 8.38 -9.62 -24.14
N LEU A 133 7.90 -9.17 -22.98
CA LEU A 133 8.27 -9.77 -21.71
C LEU A 133 7.84 -11.24 -21.63
N HIS A 134 6.65 -11.57 -22.18
CA HIS A 134 6.19 -12.95 -22.18
C HIS A 134 7.08 -13.89 -23.02
N SER A 135 7.67 -13.39 -24.11
CA SER A 135 8.63 -14.17 -24.91
C SER A 135 9.93 -14.48 -24.16
N GLU A 136 10.22 -13.79 -23.04
CA GLU A 136 11.42 -13.97 -22.21
C GLU A 136 11.12 -14.79 -20.91
N VAL A 137 9.90 -15.31 -20.75
CA VAL A 137 9.48 -16.01 -19.53
C VAL A 137 10.34 -17.25 -19.25
N ASP A 138 10.70 -18.00 -20.29
CA ASP A 138 11.54 -19.18 -20.13
C ASP A 138 12.95 -18.82 -19.64
N GLU A 139 13.49 -17.69 -20.09
CA GLU A 139 14.80 -17.19 -19.62
C GLU A 139 14.71 -16.73 -18.16
N LEU A 140 13.62 -16.05 -17.78
CA LEU A 140 13.38 -15.67 -16.39
C LEU A 140 13.25 -16.90 -15.48
N ASN A 141 12.51 -17.91 -15.91
CA ASN A 141 12.39 -19.17 -15.19
C ASN A 141 13.74 -19.91 -15.08
N ALA A 142 14.58 -19.88 -16.11
CA ALA A 142 15.94 -20.47 -16.06
C ALA A 142 16.83 -19.75 -15.02
N LEU A 143 16.58 -18.48 -14.71
CA LEU A 143 17.25 -17.74 -13.63
C LEU A 143 16.64 -18.02 -12.24
N GLY A 144 15.57 -18.78 -12.16
CA GLY A 144 14.86 -19.08 -10.93
C GLY A 144 13.81 -18.02 -10.56
N ILE A 145 13.34 -17.23 -11.52
CA ILE A 145 12.33 -16.20 -11.30
C ILE A 145 10.97 -16.74 -11.72
N GLU A 146 10.04 -16.82 -10.78
CA GLU A 146 8.63 -17.11 -11.04
C GLU A 146 7.94 -15.86 -11.59
N VAL A 147 7.23 -15.99 -12.70
CA VAL A 147 6.42 -14.92 -13.30
C VAL A 147 4.95 -15.13 -12.99
N ARG A 148 4.34 -14.15 -12.32
CA ARG A 148 2.93 -14.13 -11.92
C ARG A 148 2.20 -13.05 -12.72
N TYR A 149 1.25 -13.43 -13.55
CA TYR A 149 0.42 -12.47 -14.28
C TYR A 149 -0.87 -12.17 -13.51
N ALA A 150 -1.14 -10.88 -13.30
CA ALA A 150 -2.42 -10.34 -12.85
C ALA A 150 -3.09 -9.61 -14.03
N ALA A 151 -4.38 -9.82 -14.21
CA ALA A 151 -5.13 -9.21 -15.31
C ALA A 151 -5.25 -7.70 -15.15
N PHE A 152 -4.88 -6.94 -16.19
CA PHE A 152 -5.02 -5.49 -16.22
C PHE A 152 -5.39 -5.01 -17.63
N PRO A 153 -6.64 -5.20 -18.08
CA PRO A 153 -7.09 -4.74 -19.40
C PRO A 153 -7.12 -3.20 -19.42
N ARG A 154 -6.21 -2.58 -20.18
CA ARG A 154 -6.02 -1.11 -20.22
C ARG A 154 -7.20 -0.37 -20.86
N SER A 155 -7.96 -1.05 -21.72
CA SER A 155 -9.21 -0.54 -22.31
C SER A 155 -10.43 -0.63 -21.38
N GLY A 156 -10.22 -1.08 -20.12
CA GLY A 156 -11.27 -1.30 -19.14
C GLY A 156 -11.98 -2.66 -19.29
N PRO A 157 -12.88 -2.98 -18.34
CA PRO A 157 -13.47 -4.31 -18.23
C PRO A 157 -14.44 -4.67 -19.39
N ALA A 158 -14.86 -3.70 -20.19
CA ALA A 158 -15.75 -3.91 -21.34
C ALA A 158 -14.99 -4.01 -22.68
N GLY A 159 -13.65 -3.88 -22.68
CA GLY A 159 -12.82 -3.92 -23.88
C GLY A 159 -12.59 -5.34 -24.40
N GLU A 160 -12.18 -5.47 -25.68
CA GLU A 160 -11.87 -6.77 -26.30
C GLU A 160 -10.76 -7.51 -25.56
N SER A 161 -9.71 -6.78 -25.11
CA SER A 161 -8.63 -7.39 -24.33
C SER A 161 -9.14 -7.99 -23.02
N ALA A 162 -10.13 -7.37 -22.37
CA ALA A 162 -10.75 -7.91 -21.16
C ALA A 162 -11.45 -9.25 -21.41
N GLN A 163 -12.20 -9.36 -22.49
CA GLN A 163 -12.89 -10.61 -22.88
C GLN A 163 -11.89 -11.73 -23.19
N THR A 164 -10.82 -11.39 -23.92
CA THR A 164 -9.72 -12.35 -24.18
C THR A 164 -9.05 -12.80 -22.89
N MET A 165 -8.77 -11.87 -21.99
CA MET A 165 -8.16 -12.18 -20.70
C MET A 165 -9.09 -13.01 -19.81
N GLU A 166 -10.39 -12.72 -19.78
CA GLU A 166 -11.38 -13.54 -19.08
C GLU A 166 -11.34 -14.99 -19.59
N SER A 167 -11.27 -15.17 -20.91
CA SER A 167 -11.15 -16.50 -21.52
C SER A 167 -9.88 -17.24 -21.07
N ILE A 168 -8.75 -16.53 -20.92
CA ILE A 168 -7.49 -17.10 -20.42
C ILE A 168 -7.64 -17.54 -18.95
N TRP A 169 -8.22 -16.67 -18.10
CA TRP A 169 -8.38 -16.95 -16.67
C TRP A 169 -9.39 -18.08 -16.39
N CYS A 170 -10.36 -18.28 -17.31
CA CYS A 170 -11.31 -19.37 -17.23
C CYS A 170 -10.85 -20.65 -17.95
N ALA A 171 -9.70 -20.64 -18.63
CA ALA A 171 -9.18 -21.81 -19.32
C ALA A 171 -8.73 -22.91 -18.34
N GLU A 172 -8.87 -24.18 -18.75
CA GLU A 172 -8.34 -25.33 -18.02
C GLU A 172 -6.81 -25.28 -17.92
N ASP A 173 -6.14 -24.91 -19.02
CA ASP A 173 -4.71 -24.62 -19.07
C ASP A 173 -4.47 -23.13 -19.34
N ARG A 174 -4.36 -22.38 -18.26
CA ARG A 174 -4.15 -20.92 -18.30
C ARG A 174 -2.81 -20.53 -18.90
N GLN A 175 -1.76 -21.30 -18.67
CA GLN A 175 -0.42 -21.03 -19.23
C GLN A 175 -0.44 -21.12 -20.75
N LYS A 176 -1.00 -22.21 -21.26
CA LYS A 176 -1.16 -22.41 -22.71
C LYS A 176 -2.02 -21.30 -23.33
N ALA A 177 -3.19 -21.03 -22.74
CA ALA A 177 -4.09 -19.98 -23.22
C ALA A 177 -3.43 -18.59 -23.21
N MET A 178 -2.62 -18.26 -22.19
CA MET A 178 -1.86 -17.02 -22.12
C MET A 178 -0.82 -16.94 -23.23
N THR A 179 -0.08 -18.01 -23.47
CA THR A 179 0.96 -18.07 -24.52
C THR A 179 0.37 -17.95 -25.93
N GLU A 180 -0.79 -18.55 -26.17
CA GLU A 180 -1.48 -18.46 -27.47
C GLU A 180 -2.07 -17.06 -27.72
N ALA A 181 -2.42 -16.31 -26.68
CA ALA A 181 -2.99 -14.96 -26.78
C ALA A 181 -1.94 -13.84 -26.86
N LYS A 182 -0.68 -14.13 -26.59
CA LYS A 182 0.46 -13.18 -26.60
C LYS A 182 1.22 -13.25 -27.93
#